data_14c00f29e2c734aa7d6e20b0c6517588
#
_entry.id   14c00f29e2c734aa7d6e20b0c6517588
#
_cell.length_a   1.000
_cell.length_b   1.000
_cell.length_c   1.000
_cell.angle_alpha   90.00
_cell.angle_beta   90.00
_cell.angle_gamma   90.00
#
_symmetry.space_group_name_H-M   'P 1'
#
loop_
_entity.id
_entity.type
_entity.pdbx_description
1 polymer ?
#
loop_
_entity_poly.entity_id
_entity_poly.type
_entity_poly.pdbx_seq_one_letter_code
_entity_poly.pdbx_strand_id
1 'polypeptide(L)'
;TPAPTATPTPTPITQQVVSTQAELNAALASSNLDLKEVVIEQSGASSFEIPKEDKSDLTLVVNAPNGEVVNNGNFKEIVIKAIASNTFIEKATGNNIIFQAATGRVAIDEGASANIEVNKGESEAPKLDLVNNGTVSELTLSTKADVNVSGKITATAIPVTSTASAGGSTISTSQNLNLKAESKVELTLNAGAENTTATVSDAA
;
A
#
# COMPACT_ATOMS: atom_id res chain seq x y z
N THR A 1 3.46 -49.40 -34.16
CA THR A 1 3.50 -47.93 -34.18
C THR A 1 3.59 -47.48 -32.73
N PRO A 2 4.64 -46.73 -32.31
CA PRO A 2 4.70 -46.15 -30.97
C PRO A 2 3.57 -45.14 -30.78
N ALA A 3 2.96 -45.13 -29.59
CA ALA A 3 1.95 -44.18 -29.25
C ALA A 3 2.52 -42.74 -29.27
N PRO A 4 1.78 -41.72 -29.68
CA PRO A 4 2.25 -40.33 -29.66
C PRO A 4 2.55 -39.92 -28.22
N THR A 5 3.74 -39.41 -28.00
CA THR A 5 4.15 -38.84 -26.69
C THR A 5 3.28 -37.60 -26.45
N ALA A 6 2.56 -37.58 -25.33
CA ALA A 6 1.76 -36.44 -24.96
C ALA A 6 2.65 -35.19 -24.84
N THR A 7 2.32 -34.14 -25.55
CA THR A 7 2.97 -32.82 -25.40
C THR A 7 2.64 -32.28 -24.02
N PRO A 8 3.62 -31.89 -23.20
CA PRO A 8 3.35 -31.33 -21.89
C PRO A 8 2.48 -30.08 -22.01
N THR A 9 1.41 -30.03 -21.24
CA THR A 9 0.57 -28.82 -21.13
C THR A 9 1.42 -27.71 -20.50
N PRO A 10 1.48 -26.51 -21.08
CA PRO A 10 2.25 -25.41 -20.50
C PRO A 10 1.69 -25.06 -19.11
N THR A 11 2.58 -24.85 -18.15
CA THR A 11 2.20 -24.38 -16.82
C THR A 11 1.60 -22.97 -16.92
N PRO A 12 0.43 -22.71 -16.32
CA PRO A 12 -0.16 -21.36 -16.32
C PRO A 12 0.78 -20.31 -15.71
N ILE A 13 0.92 -19.16 -16.37
CA ILE A 13 1.67 -18.02 -15.84
C ILE A 13 0.71 -17.23 -14.96
N THR A 14 0.85 -17.35 -13.64
CA THR A 14 0.00 -16.68 -12.66
C THR A 14 0.61 -15.39 -12.11
N GLN A 15 1.92 -15.21 -12.28
CA GLN A 15 2.67 -14.02 -11.85
C GLN A 15 3.55 -13.53 -13.00
N GLN A 16 3.64 -12.22 -13.16
CA GLN A 16 4.57 -11.58 -14.10
C GLN A 16 5.42 -10.55 -13.37
N VAL A 17 6.75 -10.73 -13.44
CA VAL A 17 7.73 -9.78 -12.89
C VAL A 17 8.15 -8.82 -14.01
N VAL A 18 8.18 -7.53 -13.70
CA VAL A 18 8.50 -6.45 -14.62
C VAL A 18 9.54 -5.50 -14.01
N SER A 19 10.45 -5.01 -14.81
CA SER A 19 11.53 -4.10 -14.39
C SER A 19 11.57 -2.79 -15.17
N THR A 20 10.75 -2.68 -16.20
CA THR A 20 10.63 -1.50 -17.06
C THR A 20 9.18 -1.09 -17.26
N GLN A 21 8.96 0.19 -17.62
CA GLN A 21 7.61 0.69 -17.94
C GLN A 21 6.98 -0.06 -19.12
N ALA A 22 7.79 -0.43 -20.13
CA ALA A 22 7.29 -1.16 -21.29
C ALA A 22 6.80 -2.57 -20.90
N GLU A 23 7.53 -3.28 -20.05
CA GLU A 23 7.11 -4.58 -19.51
C GLU A 23 5.86 -4.47 -18.65
N LEU A 24 5.76 -3.43 -17.82
CA LEU A 24 4.57 -3.16 -17.01
C LEU A 24 3.34 -2.96 -17.90
N ASN A 25 3.45 -2.11 -18.91
CA ASN A 25 2.37 -1.87 -19.85
C ASN A 25 1.95 -3.17 -20.58
N ALA A 26 2.92 -3.99 -20.99
CA ALA A 26 2.64 -5.27 -21.64
C ALA A 26 1.96 -6.27 -20.68
N ALA A 27 2.38 -6.32 -19.42
CA ALA A 27 1.77 -7.17 -18.39
C ALA A 27 0.31 -6.76 -18.12
N LEU A 28 0.06 -5.45 -17.98
CA LEU A 28 -1.28 -4.92 -17.73
C LEU A 28 -2.22 -5.08 -18.95
N ALA A 29 -1.68 -5.02 -20.16
CA ALA A 29 -2.45 -5.26 -21.41
C ALA A 29 -2.66 -6.75 -21.70
N SER A 30 -2.08 -7.66 -20.90
CA SER A 30 -2.18 -9.10 -21.14
C SER A 30 -3.62 -9.60 -21.06
N SER A 31 -4.01 -10.42 -22.02
CA SER A 31 -5.28 -11.16 -22.02
C SER A 31 -5.18 -12.52 -21.31
N ASN A 32 -4.07 -12.79 -20.61
CA ASN A 32 -3.90 -14.03 -19.87
C ASN A 32 -4.81 -14.05 -18.64
N LEU A 33 -5.86 -14.84 -18.68
CA LEU A 33 -6.85 -14.98 -17.59
C LEU A 33 -6.28 -15.67 -16.34
N ASP A 34 -5.15 -16.36 -16.47
CA ASP A 34 -4.48 -17.02 -15.35
C ASP A 34 -3.57 -16.05 -14.58
N LEU A 35 -3.22 -14.89 -15.14
CA LEU A 35 -2.41 -13.88 -14.46
C LEU A 35 -3.18 -13.32 -13.28
N LYS A 36 -2.59 -13.40 -12.08
CA LYS A 36 -3.16 -12.92 -10.82
C LYS A 36 -2.32 -11.88 -10.13
N GLU A 37 -1.04 -11.79 -10.51
CA GLU A 37 -0.11 -10.87 -9.86
C GLU A 37 0.86 -10.25 -10.88
N VAL A 38 1.07 -8.96 -10.75
CA VAL A 38 2.13 -8.20 -11.46
C VAL A 38 3.07 -7.65 -10.40
N VAL A 39 4.35 -7.96 -10.52
CA VAL A 39 5.40 -7.54 -9.59
C VAL A 39 6.32 -6.54 -10.28
N ILE A 40 6.35 -5.31 -9.79
CA ILE A 40 7.40 -4.35 -10.15
C ILE A 40 8.63 -4.70 -9.31
N GLU A 41 9.68 -5.18 -9.95
CA GLU A 41 10.96 -5.55 -9.32
C GLU A 41 12.05 -4.68 -9.92
N GLN A 42 12.44 -3.60 -9.24
CA GLN A 42 13.42 -2.65 -9.76
C GLN A 42 14.30 -2.07 -8.65
N SER A 43 15.58 -2.37 -8.68
CA SER A 43 16.55 -1.90 -7.68
C SER A 43 17.17 -0.52 -8.01
N GLY A 44 17.09 -0.09 -9.27
CA GLY A 44 17.60 1.20 -9.72
C GLY A 44 16.59 2.34 -9.55
N ALA A 45 17.05 3.57 -9.75
CA ALA A 45 16.17 4.73 -9.81
C ALA A 45 15.35 4.68 -11.10
N SER A 46 14.05 4.47 -10.99
CA SER A 46 13.11 4.36 -12.09
C SER A 46 11.76 4.91 -11.67
N SER A 47 11.01 5.43 -12.62
CA SER A 47 9.62 5.85 -12.39
C SER A 47 8.69 4.96 -13.19
N PHE A 48 7.62 4.51 -12.54
CA PHE A 48 6.55 3.73 -13.14
C PHE A 48 5.24 4.50 -13.09
N GLU A 49 4.54 4.56 -14.20
CA GLU A 49 3.20 5.11 -14.28
C GLU A 49 2.23 4.02 -14.69
N ILE A 50 1.28 3.71 -13.79
CA ILE A 50 0.23 2.73 -14.04
C ILE A 50 -0.93 3.49 -14.68
N PRO A 51 -1.41 3.03 -15.86
CA PRO A 51 -2.51 3.69 -16.56
C PRO A 51 -3.83 3.57 -15.79
N LYS A 52 -4.78 4.45 -16.13
CA LYS A 52 -6.13 4.38 -15.57
C LYS A 52 -6.89 3.21 -16.17
N GLU A 53 -6.83 2.07 -15.51
CA GLU A 53 -7.48 0.83 -15.92
C GLU A 53 -8.08 0.12 -14.70
N ASP A 54 -9.13 -0.66 -14.93
CA ASP A 54 -9.69 -1.57 -13.93
C ASP A 54 -8.96 -2.92 -14.01
N LYS A 55 -8.19 -3.23 -12.99
CA LYS A 55 -7.45 -4.47 -12.76
C LYS A 55 -7.82 -5.11 -11.43
N SER A 56 -9.11 -5.01 -11.06
CA SER A 56 -9.63 -5.53 -9.79
C SER A 56 -9.45 -7.05 -9.60
N ASP A 57 -9.03 -7.78 -10.63
CA ASP A 57 -8.65 -9.19 -10.56
C ASP A 57 -7.17 -9.42 -10.26
N LEU A 58 -6.34 -8.38 -10.33
CA LEU A 58 -4.88 -8.46 -10.18
C LEU A 58 -4.42 -7.88 -8.85
N THR A 59 -3.43 -8.52 -8.25
CA THR A 59 -2.60 -7.94 -7.19
C THR A 59 -1.40 -7.24 -7.83
N LEU A 60 -1.14 -6.00 -7.44
CA LEU A 60 0.08 -5.28 -7.78
C LEU A 60 1.05 -5.38 -6.61
N VAL A 61 2.25 -5.88 -6.85
CA VAL A 61 3.33 -5.89 -5.87
C VAL A 61 4.39 -4.89 -6.29
N VAL A 62 4.79 -4.00 -5.37
CA VAL A 62 5.82 -2.99 -5.60
C VAL A 62 7.05 -3.31 -4.76
N ASN A 63 8.12 -3.70 -5.43
CA ASN A 63 9.45 -3.87 -4.86
C ASN A 63 10.45 -2.98 -5.62
N ALA A 64 10.38 -1.68 -5.36
CA ALA A 64 11.14 -0.65 -6.05
C ALA A 64 11.83 0.30 -5.06
N PRO A 65 12.87 -0.19 -4.31
CA PRO A 65 13.47 0.55 -3.20
C PRO A 65 14.06 1.91 -3.59
N ASN A 66 14.34 2.17 -4.85
CA ASN A 66 14.84 3.45 -5.36
C ASN A 66 13.93 4.05 -6.44
N GLY A 67 12.73 3.48 -6.62
CA GLY A 67 11.80 3.89 -7.64
C GLY A 67 10.66 4.76 -7.12
N GLU A 68 9.96 5.43 -8.04
CA GLU A 68 8.68 6.10 -7.81
C GLU A 68 7.60 5.36 -8.60
N VAL A 69 6.42 5.20 -7.99
CA VAL A 69 5.28 4.58 -8.65
C VAL A 69 4.07 5.50 -8.56
N VAL A 70 3.51 5.88 -9.70
CA VAL A 70 2.25 6.62 -9.80
C VAL A 70 1.16 5.66 -10.24
N ASN A 71 0.15 5.46 -9.40
CA ASN A 71 -0.96 4.56 -9.68
C ASN A 71 -2.22 5.34 -10.05
N ASN A 72 -2.72 5.13 -11.28
CA ASN A 72 -4.02 5.63 -11.69
C ASN A 72 -5.06 4.49 -11.86
N GLY A 73 -4.66 3.23 -11.67
CA GLY A 73 -5.51 2.04 -11.89
C GLY A 73 -6.10 1.48 -10.60
N ASN A 74 -7.17 0.70 -10.74
CA ASN A 74 -7.77 -0.03 -9.65
C ASN A 74 -7.29 -1.48 -9.65
N PHE A 75 -6.87 -1.98 -8.49
CA PHE A 75 -6.38 -3.33 -8.28
C PHE A 75 -7.19 -4.04 -7.19
N LYS A 76 -7.15 -5.37 -7.20
CA LYS A 76 -7.68 -6.18 -6.09
C LYS A 76 -6.99 -5.79 -4.79
N GLU A 77 -5.67 -5.62 -4.85
CA GLU A 77 -4.81 -5.29 -3.73
C GLU A 77 -3.49 -4.73 -4.27
N ILE A 78 -2.89 -3.80 -3.56
CA ILE A 78 -1.56 -3.25 -3.84
C ILE A 78 -0.67 -3.54 -2.64
N VAL A 79 0.40 -4.31 -2.84
CA VAL A 79 1.35 -4.67 -1.77
C VAL A 79 2.66 -3.93 -1.99
N ILE A 80 3.02 -3.03 -1.08
CA ILE A 80 4.27 -2.26 -1.14
C ILE A 80 5.32 -2.94 -0.26
N LYS A 81 6.20 -3.72 -0.87
CA LYS A 81 7.31 -4.43 -0.19
C LYS A 81 8.55 -3.55 -0.02
N ALA A 82 8.82 -2.71 -1.01
CA ALA A 82 9.86 -1.70 -0.94
C ALA A 82 9.50 -0.52 -1.84
N ILE A 83 9.58 0.67 -1.28
CA ILE A 83 9.50 1.95 -1.96
C ILE A 83 10.34 2.93 -1.13
N ALA A 84 11.42 3.46 -1.67
CA ALA A 84 12.37 4.24 -0.86
C ALA A 84 11.82 5.60 -0.44
N SER A 85 12.71 6.56 -0.21
CA SER A 85 12.39 7.97 0.01
C SER A 85 11.59 8.60 -1.13
N ASN A 86 11.54 7.94 -2.28
CA ASN A 86 10.59 8.21 -3.36
C ASN A 86 9.23 7.63 -3.03
N THR A 87 8.20 8.09 -3.69
CA THR A 87 6.83 7.99 -3.23
C THR A 87 6.04 6.99 -4.08
N PHE A 88 5.21 6.19 -3.43
CA PHE A 88 4.06 5.60 -4.09
C PHE A 88 2.93 6.64 -4.08
N ILE A 89 2.49 7.08 -5.26
CA ILE A 89 1.44 8.09 -5.41
C ILE A 89 0.16 7.40 -5.87
N GLU A 90 -0.86 7.39 -5.01
CA GLU A 90 -2.18 6.87 -5.34
C GLU A 90 -3.06 7.98 -5.91
N LYS A 91 -3.55 7.79 -7.14
CA LYS A 91 -4.46 8.71 -7.84
C LYS A 91 -5.81 8.07 -8.19
N ALA A 92 -5.94 6.76 -8.01
CA ALA A 92 -7.21 6.07 -8.17
C ALA A 92 -8.07 6.13 -6.90
N THR A 93 -9.26 5.57 -6.95
CA THR A 93 -10.19 5.57 -5.82
C THR A 93 -10.52 4.16 -5.37
N GLY A 94 -10.52 3.92 -4.05
CA GLY A 94 -11.00 2.68 -3.45
C GLY A 94 -10.01 1.52 -3.43
N ASN A 95 -8.72 1.75 -3.72
CA ASN A 95 -7.70 0.71 -3.61
C ASN A 95 -7.44 0.31 -2.15
N ASN A 96 -7.08 -0.96 -1.97
CA ASN A 96 -6.54 -1.48 -0.72
C ASN A 96 -5.01 -1.57 -0.84
N ILE A 97 -4.29 -0.83 0.00
CA ILE A 97 -2.83 -0.75 0.00
C ILE A 97 -2.31 -1.43 1.26
N ILE A 98 -1.52 -2.49 1.10
CA ILE A 98 -0.79 -3.15 2.19
C ILE A 98 0.65 -2.66 2.16
N PHE A 99 1.03 -1.90 3.19
CA PHE A 99 2.39 -1.39 3.35
C PHE A 99 3.21 -2.34 4.22
N GLN A 100 4.24 -2.94 3.62
CA GLN A 100 5.17 -3.89 4.23
C GLN A 100 6.63 -3.44 4.15
N ALA A 101 6.89 -2.29 3.54
CA ALA A 101 8.24 -1.76 3.39
C ALA A 101 8.86 -1.40 4.75
N ALA A 102 10.17 -1.61 4.89
CA ALA A 102 10.90 -1.20 6.10
C ALA A 102 10.79 0.31 6.34
N THR A 103 10.80 1.09 5.28
CA THR A 103 10.52 2.53 5.28
C THR A 103 10.00 2.94 3.91
N GLY A 104 9.15 3.96 3.85
CA GLY A 104 8.68 4.51 2.58
C GLY A 104 7.58 5.54 2.76
N ARG A 105 7.27 6.22 1.65
CA ARG A 105 6.23 7.22 1.57
C ARG A 105 5.09 6.75 0.67
N VAL A 106 3.87 6.92 1.16
CA VAL A 106 2.62 6.76 0.39
C VAL A 106 1.91 8.11 0.37
N ALA A 107 1.62 8.62 -0.81
CA ALA A 107 0.83 9.84 -1.00
C ALA A 107 -0.52 9.50 -1.61
N ILE A 108 -1.60 9.94 -0.97
CA ILE A 108 -2.96 9.89 -1.53
C ILE A 108 -3.23 11.26 -2.12
N ASP A 109 -3.34 11.32 -3.45
CA ASP A 109 -3.49 12.58 -4.19
C ASP A 109 -4.91 13.14 -4.08
N GLU A 110 -5.10 14.41 -4.43
CA GLU A 110 -6.41 15.05 -4.38
C GLU A 110 -7.41 14.32 -5.29
N GLY A 111 -8.57 13.98 -4.75
CA GLY A 111 -9.61 13.19 -5.45
C GLY A 111 -9.40 11.67 -5.41
N ALA A 112 -8.24 11.18 -4.97
CA ALA A 112 -8.00 9.77 -4.74
C ALA A 112 -8.52 9.29 -3.39
N SER A 113 -8.69 7.95 -3.26
CA SER A 113 -9.01 7.35 -1.97
C SER A 113 -8.42 5.95 -1.83
N ALA A 114 -8.02 5.58 -0.61
CA ALA A 114 -7.52 4.24 -0.31
C ALA A 114 -7.83 3.82 1.13
N ASN A 115 -7.88 2.49 1.33
CA ASN A 115 -7.65 1.87 2.62
C ASN A 115 -6.16 1.53 2.72
N ILE A 116 -5.56 1.74 3.88
CA ILE A 116 -4.14 1.45 4.10
C ILE A 116 -4.00 0.52 5.28
N GLU A 117 -3.34 -0.60 5.08
CA GLU A 117 -2.93 -1.50 6.15
C GLU A 117 -1.41 -1.50 6.27
N VAL A 118 -0.89 -1.20 7.46
CA VAL A 118 0.53 -1.39 7.78
C VAL A 118 0.70 -2.75 8.40
N ASN A 119 1.36 -3.64 7.65
CA ASN A 119 1.50 -5.04 8.03
C ASN A 119 2.97 -5.45 8.06
N LYS A 120 3.24 -6.57 8.74
CA LYS A 120 4.57 -7.14 8.83
C LYS A 120 5.03 -7.59 7.44
N GLY A 121 6.19 -7.08 7.02
CA GLY A 121 6.95 -7.55 5.89
C GLY A 121 8.23 -8.25 6.36
N GLU A 122 9.33 -7.95 5.71
CA GLU A 122 10.67 -8.38 6.18
C GLU A 122 11.12 -7.57 7.40
N SER A 123 10.64 -6.33 7.55
CA SER A 123 10.89 -5.49 8.72
C SER A 123 9.90 -5.79 9.83
N GLU A 124 10.38 -5.82 11.07
CA GLU A 124 9.54 -6.02 12.25
C GLU A 124 8.77 -4.75 12.67
N ALA A 125 9.20 -3.58 12.20
CA ALA A 125 8.56 -2.29 12.49
C ALA A 125 8.61 -1.38 11.25
N PRO A 126 7.67 -1.52 10.32
CA PRO A 126 7.55 -0.64 9.16
C PRO A 126 7.47 0.84 9.56
N LYS A 127 8.08 1.71 8.73
CA LYS A 127 8.00 3.17 8.90
C LYS A 127 7.29 3.78 7.70
N LEU A 128 6.06 4.21 7.92
CA LEU A 128 5.22 4.82 6.90
C LEU A 128 5.18 6.33 7.05
N ASP A 129 5.59 7.06 6.00
CA ASP A 129 5.30 8.47 5.82
C ASP A 129 4.06 8.60 4.91
N LEU A 130 2.91 8.85 5.51
CA LEU A 130 1.61 8.98 4.81
C LEU A 130 1.30 10.46 4.57
N VAL A 131 1.27 10.84 3.29
CA VAL A 131 0.87 12.19 2.86
C VAL A 131 -0.55 12.13 2.30
N ASN A 132 -1.54 12.52 3.09
CA ASN A 132 -2.93 12.46 2.68
C ASN A 132 -3.43 13.82 2.19
N ASN A 133 -3.57 13.97 0.86
CA ASN A 133 -4.21 15.11 0.22
C ASN A 133 -5.60 14.76 -0.34
N GLY A 134 -5.94 13.47 -0.34
CA GLY A 134 -7.21 12.90 -0.77
C GLY A 134 -8.05 12.39 0.39
N THR A 135 -8.39 11.10 0.33
CA THR A 135 -9.18 10.42 1.37
C THR A 135 -8.52 9.11 1.78
N VAL A 136 -8.12 8.99 3.03
CA VAL A 136 -7.80 7.70 3.64
C VAL A 136 -9.08 7.22 4.33
N SER A 137 -9.70 6.18 3.77
CA SER A 137 -10.98 5.65 4.29
C SER A 137 -10.78 4.88 5.59
N GLU A 138 -9.64 4.19 5.72
CA GLU A 138 -9.18 3.56 6.95
C GLU A 138 -7.65 3.39 6.92
N LEU A 139 -7.02 3.59 8.07
CA LEU A 139 -5.63 3.23 8.32
C LEU A 139 -5.58 2.16 9.41
N THR A 140 -5.15 0.96 9.06
CA THR A 140 -5.04 -0.16 10.01
C THR A 140 -3.58 -0.47 10.32
N LEU A 141 -3.23 -0.53 11.61
CA LEU A 141 -1.94 -1.04 12.09
C LEU A 141 -2.12 -2.48 12.54
N SER A 142 -1.64 -3.43 11.73
CA SER A 142 -1.69 -4.87 12.00
C SER A 142 -0.39 -5.41 12.61
N THR A 143 0.62 -4.56 12.75
CA THR A 143 1.91 -4.84 13.38
C THR A 143 2.44 -3.57 14.05
N LYS A 144 3.43 -3.72 14.94
CA LYS A 144 4.17 -2.56 15.46
C LYS A 144 4.73 -1.74 14.29
N ALA A 145 4.47 -0.43 14.27
CA ALA A 145 4.87 0.48 13.21
C ALA A 145 5.16 1.89 13.72
N ASP A 146 5.97 2.64 12.96
CA ASP A 146 6.11 4.08 13.11
C ASP A 146 5.40 4.75 11.95
N VAL A 147 4.38 5.56 12.23
CA VAL A 147 3.57 6.21 11.19
C VAL A 147 3.60 7.72 11.39
N ASN A 148 3.94 8.44 10.32
CA ASN A 148 3.78 9.89 10.25
C ASN A 148 2.66 10.22 9.27
N VAL A 149 1.63 10.94 9.73
CA VAL A 149 0.50 11.37 8.90
C VAL A 149 0.55 12.86 8.70
N SER A 150 0.61 13.27 7.44
CA SER A 150 0.67 14.68 7.02
C SER A 150 -0.20 14.92 5.79
N GLY A 151 -0.17 16.13 5.25
CA GLY A 151 -0.90 16.53 4.04
C GLY A 151 -1.98 17.56 4.29
N LYS A 152 -3.04 17.56 3.46
CA LYS A 152 -4.11 18.55 3.52
C LYS A 152 -4.99 18.34 4.76
N ILE A 153 -5.08 19.37 5.62
CA ILE A 153 -5.96 19.32 6.78
C ILE A 153 -7.40 19.34 6.30
N THR A 154 -8.18 18.35 6.71
CA THR A 154 -9.61 18.21 6.41
C THR A 154 -10.43 18.20 7.70
N ALA A 155 -11.71 18.57 7.61
CA ALA A 155 -12.63 18.48 8.74
C ALA A 155 -12.95 17.03 9.13
N THR A 156 -12.82 16.10 8.18
CA THR A 156 -13.07 14.67 8.40
C THR A 156 -11.83 14.01 8.98
N ALA A 157 -11.98 13.40 10.16
CA ALA A 157 -10.92 12.65 10.79
C ALA A 157 -10.67 11.33 10.04
N ILE A 158 -9.41 10.94 9.91
CA ILE A 158 -9.02 9.64 9.36
C ILE A 158 -9.35 8.55 10.40
N PRO A 159 -10.18 7.55 10.06
CA PRO A 159 -10.36 6.38 10.93
C PRO A 159 -9.05 5.60 11.03
N VAL A 160 -8.61 5.31 12.26
CA VAL A 160 -7.40 4.54 12.52
C VAL A 160 -7.73 3.39 13.47
N THR A 161 -7.37 2.18 13.07
CA THR A 161 -7.48 0.98 13.92
C THR A 161 -6.08 0.45 14.22
N SER A 162 -5.74 0.30 15.51
CA SER A 162 -4.50 -0.36 15.95
C SER A 162 -4.87 -1.68 16.61
N THR A 163 -4.49 -2.80 16.00
CA THR A 163 -4.80 -4.14 16.52
C THR A 163 -3.92 -4.49 17.74
N ALA A 164 -4.26 -5.57 18.41
CA ALA A 164 -3.47 -6.09 19.54
C ALA A 164 -1.99 -6.36 19.16
N SER A 165 -1.73 -6.78 17.92
CA SER A 165 -0.38 -7.05 17.41
C SER A 165 0.45 -5.79 17.13
N ALA A 166 -0.17 -4.62 17.13
CA ALA A 166 0.47 -3.34 16.86
C ALA A 166 1.04 -2.65 18.12
N GLY A 167 1.11 -3.35 19.25
CA GLY A 167 1.59 -2.82 20.51
C GLY A 167 2.97 -2.19 20.42
N GLY A 168 3.12 -0.97 20.97
CA GLY A 168 4.33 -0.17 20.90
C GLY A 168 4.54 0.59 19.58
N SER A 169 3.49 0.73 18.77
CA SER A 169 3.49 1.64 17.61
C SER A 169 3.56 3.11 18.04
N THR A 170 4.11 3.93 17.15
CA THR A 170 4.09 5.40 17.28
C THR A 170 3.31 5.99 16.10
N ILE A 171 2.48 6.99 16.38
CA ILE A 171 1.76 7.76 15.37
C ILE A 171 2.05 9.24 15.64
N SER A 172 2.64 9.93 14.65
CA SER A 172 2.76 11.38 14.62
C SER A 172 1.82 11.92 13.55
N THR A 173 1.01 12.92 13.87
CA THR A 173 0.02 13.40 12.92
C THR A 173 -0.15 14.91 12.96
N SER A 174 -0.34 15.52 11.77
CA SER A 174 -0.85 16.88 11.57
C SER A 174 -2.27 16.90 10.98
N GLN A 175 -2.96 15.77 10.98
CA GLN A 175 -4.36 15.64 10.57
C GLN A 175 -5.20 15.06 11.71
N ASN A 176 -6.48 15.35 11.69
CA ASN A 176 -7.41 14.78 12.66
C ASN A 176 -7.54 13.27 12.47
N LEU A 177 -7.45 12.51 13.55
CA LEU A 177 -7.62 11.07 13.58
C LEU A 177 -8.78 10.67 14.49
N ASN A 178 -9.41 9.55 14.15
CA ASN A 178 -10.31 8.82 15.05
C ASN A 178 -9.68 7.47 15.33
N LEU A 179 -8.85 7.40 16.39
CA LEU A 179 -8.08 6.23 16.74
C LEU A 179 -8.87 5.28 17.64
N LYS A 180 -8.95 4.02 17.22
CA LYS A 180 -9.34 2.87 18.06
C LYS A 180 -8.12 2.02 18.29
N ALA A 181 -7.64 1.91 19.53
CA ALA A 181 -6.46 1.15 19.88
C ALA A 181 -6.82 -0.06 20.75
N GLU A 182 -6.40 -1.26 20.31
CA GLU A 182 -6.48 -2.50 21.08
C GLU A 182 -5.16 -2.82 21.82
N SER A 183 -4.18 -1.93 21.71
CA SER A 183 -2.86 -2.07 22.30
C SER A 183 -2.27 -0.69 22.58
N LYS A 184 -1.14 -0.65 23.31
CA LYS A 184 -0.45 0.60 23.60
C LYS A 184 0.06 1.25 22.30
N VAL A 185 -0.39 2.46 22.04
CA VAL A 185 0.09 3.33 20.96
C VAL A 185 0.56 4.65 21.55
N GLU A 186 1.72 5.14 21.11
CA GLU A 186 2.18 6.50 21.41
C GLU A 186 1.70 7.45 20.33
N LEU A 187 0.93 8.47 20.70
CA LEU A 187 0.34 9.42 19.78
C LEU A 187 0.92 10.82 20.00
N THR A 188 1.53 11.40 18.94
CA THR A 188 2.01 12.77 18.93
C THR A 188 1.13 13.61 18.02
N LEU A 189 0.50 14.65 18.56
CA LEU A 189 -0.34 15.58 17.83
C LEU A 189 0.45 16.84 17.48
N ASN A 190 0.53 17.12 16.17
CA ASN A 190 1.10 18.35 15.65
C ASN A 190 -0.03 19.35 15.30
N ALA A 191 0.33 20.57 14.93
CA ALA A 191 -0.64 21.57 14.48
C ALA A 191 -1.50 21.04 13.32
N GLY A 192 -2.81 21.16 13.42
CA GLY A 192 -3.80 20.63 12.49
C GLY A 192 -4.52 19.36 12.97
N ALA A 193 -4.06 18.77 14.07
CA ALA A 193 -4.64 17.54 14.65
C ALA A 193 -5.50 17.79 15.91
N GLU A 194 -6.01 19.01 16.09
CA GLU A 194 -6.67 19.45 17.33
C GLU A 194 -7.97 18.72 17.65
N ASN A 195 -8.62 18.13 16.64
CA ASN A 195 -9.88 17.39 16.81
C ASN A 195 -9.65 15.85 16.75
N THR A 196 -8.44 15.38 17.04
CA THR A 196 -8.18 13.95 17.14
C THR A 196 -8.88 13.36 18.35
N THR A 197 -9.52 12.21 18.14
CA THR A 197 -10.12 11.40 19.21
C THR A 197 -9.40 10.06 19.32
N ALA A 198 -9.27 9.54 20.54
CA ALA A 198 -8.69 8.22 20.77
C ALA A 198 -9.55 7.44 21.77
N THR A 199 -9.86 6.21 21.39
CA THR A 199 -10.52 5.23 22.25
C THR A 199 -9.60 4.04 22.43
N VAL A 200 -9.34 3.65 23.67
CA VAL A 200 -8.55 2.46 23.99
C VAL A 200 -9.53 1.40 24.51
N SER A 201 -9.55 0.24 23.88
CA SER A 201 -10.24 -0.91 24.45
C SER A 201 -9.35 -1.51 25.52
N ASP A 202 -9.90 -1.71 26.74
CA ASP A 202 -9.18 -2.43 27.78
C ASP A 202 -8.79 -3.82 27.24
N ALA A 203 -7.50 -4.02 27.07
CA ALA A 203 -6.99 -5.36 26.86
C ALA A 203 -7.15 -6.11 28.18
N ALA A 204 -8.08 -7.06 28.18
CA ALA A 204 -8.25 -7.98 29.30
C ALA A 204 -7.04 -8.88 29.50
#